data_ff7cca54d4ed274aa69a101dfcb7295a
#
_entry.id   ff7cca54d4ed274aa69a101dfcb7295a
#
_cell.length_a   1.000
_cell.length_b   1.000
_cell.length_c   1.000
_cell.angle_alpha   90.00
_cell.angle_beta   90.00
_cell.angle_gamma   90.00
#
_symmetry.space_group_name_H-M   'P 1'
#
loop_
_entity.id
_entity.type
_entity.pdbx_description
1 polymer ?
#
loop_
_entity_poly.entity_id
_entity_poly.type
_entity_poly.pdbx_seq_one_letter_code
_entity_poly.pdbx_strand_id
1 'polypeptide(L)'
;MCLIAGIYVGDATAACVPLVLWQWLFVGLLAVVLFLYLLNRHAIVQTLILFGIMVAGGAWRIAYVERQQRYAFSGEEETYEAVVVAQPIEKKRSFKCELAIVRGRLAGHKVNAYFQKSHTDTATLSLTIGDGITAQSVFSHFDDDARVQRGGFSWRRQRMVRDIVARTFIASDAWKRAEVSVRGMTWLGRLGLSLQSLRQRLLRRLRGSSVSEDAYATIAAMTLGDKTALTTQLRESYSKAGVSHVLALSGLHLGIIYAMLALLLGRLRNTVVGLVSTITLIWIFALMVGMSPGIVRSAAMFTLYASMTYLSREYLTLNSLAAAATMILVASPAMLWDVGFQMSFLAVLGIVIGHAMARNNRFYVRYSRRGVVGKLVSLVFVSLAAQTFVLPLVMYYFGNVPFYFILANIVTVPLTTLIIYMSILLFVLSPLCALGTLADVAWQWLAAAVGWLASGMNSLLSLIAKLPGASVEGVYISAVQLFAMYLLIAALLCVWRYCQRMYDSAHGTPIDRIKSGYTLK
;
A
#
# COMPACT_ATOMS: atom_id res chain seq x y z
N MET A 1 -10.98 3.23 -16.56
CA MET A 1 -10.18 3.66 -17.73
C MET A 1 -10.33 5.16 -18.03
N CYS A 2 -11.53 5.70 -18.21
CA CYS A 2 -11.73 7.13 -18.55
C CYS A 2 -11.14 8.10 -17.51
N LEU A 3 -11.28 7.82 -16.21
CA LEU A 3 -10.66 8.62 -15.15
C LEU A 3 -9.13 8.62 -15.28
N ILE A 4 -8.51 7.47 -15.55
CA ILE A 4 -7.06 7.34 -15.77
C ILE A 4 -6.62 8.17 -16.98
N ALA A 5 -7.34 8.07 -18.10
CA ALA A 5 -7.08 8.88 -19.28
C ALA A 5 -7.18 10.38 -18.95
N GLY A 6 -8.19 10.78 -18.17
CA GLY A 6 -8.35 12.16 -17.70
C GLY A 6 -7.18 12.64 -16.85
N ILE A 7 -6.70 11.83 -15.91
CA ILE A 7 -5.53 12.16 -15.07
C ILE A 7 -4.27 12.33 -15.95
N TYR A 8 -4.06 11.46 -16.95
CA TYR A 8 -2.94 11.59 -17.89
C TYR A 8 -3.03 12.87 -18.73
N VAL A 9 -4.23 13.15 -19.28
CA VAL A 9 -4.45 14.38 -20.07
C VAL A 9 -4.24 15.62 -19.20
N GLY A 10 -4.78 15.64 -17.98
CA GLY A 10 -4.62 16.74 -17.04
C GLY A 10 -3.15 17.00 -16.66
N ASP A 11 -2.39 15.93 -16.37
CA ASP A 11 -0.93 16.03 -16.07
C ASP A 11 -0.16 16.56 -17.30
N ALA A 12 -0.44 16.04 -18.50
CA ALA A 12 0.23 16.48 -19.72
C ALA A 12 -0.11 17.92 -20.12
N THR A 13 -1.30 18.40 -19.80
CA THR A 13 -1.78 19.73 -20.16
C THR A 13 -1.74 20.75 -19.03
N ALA A 14 -1.22 20.37 -17.86
CA ALA A 14 -1.20 21.22 -16.66
C ALA A 14 -0.43 22.54 -16.83
N ALA A 15 0.51 22.62 -17.80
CA ALA A 15 1.22 23.83 -18.13
C ALA A 15 0.42 24.76 -19.09
N CYS A 16 -0.47 24.21 -19.92
CA CYS A 16 -1.12 24.93 -21.02
C CYS A 16 -2.59 25.25 -20.75
N VAL A 17 -3.28 24.39 -19.97
CA VAL A 17 -4.72 24.50 -19.75
C VAL A 17 -5.00 24.98 -18.34
N PRO A 18 -5.72 26.10 -18.15
CA PRO A 18 -6.04 26.61 -16.84
C PRO A 18 -7.02 25.69 -16.11
N LEU A 19 -6.85 25.54 -14.79
CA LEU A 19 -7.69 24.72 -13.89
C LEU A 19 -9.18 25.01 -14.08
N VAL A 20 -9.53 26.28 -14.23
CA VAL A 20 -10.90 26.77 -14.36
C VAL A 20 -11.61 26.18 -15.59
N LEU A 21 -10.89 25.93 -16.69
CA LEU A 21 -11.44 25.34 -17.90
C LEU A 21 -11.85 23.88 -17.67
N TRP A 22 -11.03 23.09 -16.99
CA TRP A 22 -11.35 21.71 -16.61
C TRP A 22 -12.55 21.65 -15.65
N GLN A 23 -12.64 22.62 -14.73
CA GLN A 23 -13.75 22.74 -13.78
C GLN A 23 -15.07 23.02 -14.52
N TRP A 24 -15.09 23.99 -15.43
CA TRP A 24 -16.29 24.32 -16.20
C TRP A 24 -16.70 23.20 -17.15
N LEU A 25 -15.73 22.53 -17.78
CA LEU A 25 -16.00 21.37 -18.61
C LEU A 25 -16.66 20.24 -17.80
N PHE A 26 -16.14 19.94 -16.61
CA PHE A 26 -16.73 18.94 -15.72
C PHE A 26 -18.16 19.29 -15.31
N VAL A 27 -18.37 20.52 -14.83
CA VAL A 27 -19.70 21.00 -14.39
C VAL A 27 -20.69 21.07 -15.57
N GLY A 28 -20.25 21.55 -16.71
CA GLY A 28 -21.10 21.63 -17.92
C GLY A 28 -21.55 20.25 -18.42
N LEU A 29 -20.63 19.29 -18.49
CA LEU A 29 -20.98 17.91 -18.86
C LEU A 29 -21.92 17.27 -17.84
N LEU A 30 -21.74 17.54 -16.55
CA LEU A 30 -22.62 17.05 -15.50
C LEU A 30 -24.05 17.62 -15.65
N ALA A 31 -24.18 18.92 -15.94
CA ALA A 31 -25.44 19.56 -16.18
C ALA A 31 -26.15 18.98 -17.42
N VAL A 32 -25.42 18.73 -18.50
CA VAL A 32 -25.96 18.11 -19.73
C VAL A 32 -26.47 16.69 -19.47
N VAL A 33 -25.72 15.86 -18.73
CA VAL A 33 -26.18 14.50 -18.38
C VAL A 33 -27.43 14.54 -17.52
N LEU A 34 -27.48 15.43 -16.53
CA LEU A 34 -28.65 15.58 -15.67
C LEU A 34 -29.87 16.01 -16.49
N PHE A 35 -29.70 16.97 -17.41
CA PHE A 35 -30.75 17.40 -18.31
C PHE A 35 -31.28 16.28 -19.22
N LEU A 36 -30.37 15.52 -19.86
CA LEU A 36 -30.76 14.38 -20.71
C LEU A 36 -31.38 13.24 -19.88
N TYR A 37 -30.97 13.04 -18.64
CA TYR A 37 -31.58 12.07 -17.73
C TYR A 37 -33.03 12.46 -17.39
N LEU A 38 -33.26 13.73 -17.07
CA LEU A 38 -34.60 14.25 -16.78
C LEU A 38 -35.54 14.16 -17.99
N LEU A 39 -35.02 14.28 -19.21
CA LEU A 39 -35.77 14.10 -20.45
C LEU A 39 -36.00 12.63 -20.84
N ASN A 40 -35.42 11.69 -20.10
CA ASN A 40 -35.43 10.24 -20.34
C ASN A 40 -35.07 9.85 -21.79
N ARG A 41 -34.10 10.55 -22.41
CA ARG A 41 -33.70 10.39 -23.81
C ARG A 41 -32.24 9.96 -23.95
N HIS A 42 -31.99 9.15 -25.01
CA HIS A 42 -30.65 8.84 -25.53
C HIS A 42 -29.66 8.21 -24.55
N ALA A 43 -29.95 7.01 -24.04
CA ALA A 43 -29.09 6.26 -23.10
C ALA A 43 -27.61 6.14 -23.55
N ILE A 44 -27.37 5.97 -24.86
CA ILE A 44 -26.03 5.90 -25.43
C ILE A 44 -25.28 7.23 -25.25
N VAL A 45 -25.98 8.36 -25.55
CA VAL A 45 -25.40 9.70 -25.40
C VAL A 45 -25.10 10.00 -23.95
N GLN A 46 -26.00 9.65 -23.03
CA GLN A 46 -25.72 9.77 -21.56
C GLN A 46 -24.47 8.99 -21.15
N THR A 47 -24.30 7.76 -21.65
CA THR A 47 -23.13 6.94 -21.37
C THR A 47 -21.84 7.58 -21.89
N LEU A 48 -21.83 8.10 -23.11
CA LEU A 48 -20.68 8.79 -23.70
C LEU A 48 -20.30 10.05 -22.90
N ILE A 49 -21.31 10.84 -22.49
CA ILE A 49 -21.08 12.04 -21.69
C ILE A 49 -20.56 11.66 -20.28
N LEU A 50 -21.06 10.58 -19.66
CA LEU A 50 -20.51 10.06 -18.40
C LEU A 50 -19.02 9.71 -18.53
N PHE A 51 -18.59 9.13 -19.65
CA PHE A 51 -17.16 8.92 -19.92
C PHE A 51 -16.42 10.25 -20.01
N GLY A 52 -16.97 11.26 -20.67
CA GLY A 52 -16.43 12.61 -20.73
C GLY A 52 -16.29 13.26 -19.35
N ILE A 53 -17.30 13.11 -18.49
CA ILE A 53 -17.26 13.58 -17.10
C ILE A 53 -16.11 12.94 -16.33
N MET A 54 -15.92 11.62 -16.46
CA MET A 54 -14.82 10.93 -15.82
C MET A 54 -13.44 11.43 -16.29
N VAL A 55 -13.30 11.72 -17.59
CA VAL A 55 -12.07 12.31 -18.15
C VAL A 55 -11.86 13.73 -17.63
N ALA A 56 -12.86 14.60 -17.73
CA ALA A 56 -12.78 15.98 -17.27
C ALA A 56 -12.52 16.07 -15.75
N GLY A 57 -13.20 15.22 -14.97
CA GLY A 57 -13.01 15.12 -13.53
C GLY A 57 -11.59 14.67 -13.13
N GLY A 58 -11.04 13.70 -13.86
CA GLY A 58 -9.65 13.26 -13.66
C GLY A 58 -8.64 14.36 -13.96
N ALA A 59 -8.83 15.07 -15.09
CA ALA A 59 -7.97 16.18 -15.50
C ALA A 59 -8.08 17.36 -14.51
N TRP A 60 -9.28 17.73 -14.12
CA TRP A 60 -9.50 18.76 -13.11
C TRP A 60 -8.82 18.41 -11.78
N ARG A 61 -8.99 17.18 -11.32
CA ARG A 61 -8.49 16.75 -10.02
C ARG A 61 -6.96 16.76 -9.94
N ILE A 62 -6.26 16.30 -10.98
CA ILE A 62 -4.79 16.34 -10.99
C ILE A 62 -4.28 17.78 -11.13
N ALA A 63 -4.88 18.60 -11.99
CA ALA A 63 -4.53 20.00 -12.14
C ALA A 63 -4.72 20.80 -10.82
N TYR A 64 -5.77 20.47 -10.06
CA TYR A 64 -6.03 21.05 -8.74
C TYR A 64 -4.91 20.69 -7.73
N VAL A 65 -4.54 19.40 -7.66
CA VAL A 65 -3.46 18.94 -6.76
C VAL A 65 -2.12 19.58 -7.13
N GLU A 66 -1.80 19.64 -8.42
CA GLU A 66 -0.58 20.30 -8.86
C GLU A 66 -0.54 21.79 -8.50
N ARG A 67 -1.66 22.50 -8.66
CA ARG A 67 -1.75 23.91 -8.28
C ARG A 67 -1.55 24.12 -6.78
N GLN A 68 -2.11 23.27 -5.95
CA GLN A 68 -1.92 23.33 -4.49
C GLN A 68 -0.46 23.12 -4.06
N GLN A 69 0.33 22.40 -4.84
CA GLN A 69 1.73 22.11 -4.54
C GLN A 69 2.73 23.06 -5.21
N ARG A 70 2.26 23.98 -6.05
CA ARG A 70 3.11 25.02 -6.65
C ARG A 70 3.20 26.21 -5.71
N TYR A 71 4.22 26.22 -4.89
CA TYR A 71 4.56 27.37 -4.03
C TYR A 71 5.74 28.14 -4.65
N ALA A 72 5.65 29.47 -4.67
CA ALA A 72 6.80 30.31 -4.94
C ALA A 72 7.53 30.54 -3.62
N PHE A 73 8.78 30.12 -3.51
CA PHE A 73 9.61 30.38 -2.34
C PHE A 73 10.42 31.66 -2.56
N SER A 74 10.37 32.58 -1.58
CA SER A 74 11.07 33.87 -1.62
C SER A 74 12.58 33.75 -1.43
N GLY A 75 13.04 32.58 -0.94
CA GLY A 75 14.45 32.41 -0.54
C GLY A 75 14.81 33.08 0.79
N GLU A 76 13.83 33.67 1.48
CA GLU A 76 14.02 34.28 2.79
C GLU A 76 13.86 33.26 3.92
N GLU A 77 14.50 33.55 5.05
CA GLU A 77 14.33 32.75 6.25
C GLU A 77 12.94 33.00 6.87
N GLU A 78 12.20 31.93 7.07
CA GLU A 78 10.88 31.97 7.70
C GLU A 78 10.94 31.24 9.05
N THR A 79 10.30 31.83 10.07
CA THR A 79 10.09 31.17 11.36
C THR A 79 8.76 30.41 11.33
N TYR A 80 8.77 29.16 11.71
CA TYR A 80 7.59 28.30 11.71
C TYR A 80 7.56 27.33 12.88
N GLU A 81 6.35 26.88 13.22
CA GLU A 81 6.12 25.81 14.18
C GLU A 81 5.74 24.54 13.44
N ALA A 82 6.37 23.44 13.79
CA ALA A 82 6.15 22.16 13.15
C ALA A 82 6.12 21.00 14.15
N VAL A 83 5.49 19.90 13.74
CA VAL A 83 5.45 18.65 14.50
C VAL A 83 6.15 17.55 13.70
N VAL A 84 6.96 16.77 14.38
CA VAL A 84 7.66 15.61 13.81
C VAL A 84 6.64 14.52 13.46
N VAL A 85 6.55 14.17 12.17
CA VAL A 85 5.61 13.16 11.66
C VAL A 85 6.28 11.82 11.39
N ALA A 86 7.59 11.83 11.09
CA ALA A 86 8.36 10.61 10.86
C ALA A 86 9.64 10.63 11.70
N GLN A 87 10.07 9.45 12.11
CA GLN A 87 11.31 9.30 12.89
C GLN A 87 12.50 9.82 12.09
N PRO A 88 13.43 10.60 12.69
CA PRO A 88 14.63 11.08 12.04
C PRO A 88 15.47 9.92 11.49
N ILE A 89 15.89 10.03 10.24
CA ILE A 89 16.74 9.05 9.56
C ILE A 89 18.13 9.66 9.46
N GLU A 90 19.10 8.99 10.02
CA GLU A 90 20.50 9.39 9.94
C GLU A 90 21.03 9.25 8.52
N LYS A 91 21.67 10.33 8.00
CA LYS A 91 22.41 10.36 6.75
C LYS A 91 23.88 10.74 7.01
N LYS A 92 24.72 10.66 6.00
CA LYS A 92 26.17 10.93 6.16
C LYS A 92 26.46 12.28 6.84
N ARG A 93 25.75 13.36 6.46
CA ARG A 93 26.01 14.75 6.91
C ARG A 93 24.83 15.41 7.62
N SER A 94 23.66 14.76 7.70
CA SER A 94 22.44 15.36 8.25
C SER A 94 21.49 14.29 8.79
N PHE A 95 20.50 14.73 9.57
CA PHE A 95 19.33 13.92 9.92
C PHE A 95 18.16 14.35 9.06
N LYS A 96 17.59 13.44 8.30
CA LYS A 96 16.38 13.71 7.52
C LYS A 96 15.15 13.40 8.37
N CYS A 97 14.23 14.36 8.47
CA CYS A 97 12.97 14.23 9.18
C CYS A 97 11.81 14.75 8.31
N GLU A 98 10.63 14.16 8.42
CA GLU A 98 9.40 14.72 7.83
C GLU A 98 8.69 15.53 8.92
N LEU A 99 8.42 16.81 8.62
CA LEU A 99 7.75 17.74 9.50
C LEU A 99 6.39 18.14 8.93
N ALA A 100 5.35 18.17 9.76
CA ALA A 100 4.08 18.81 9.42
C ALA A 100 4.09 20.24 9.98
N ILE A 101 3.94 21.22 9.12
CA ILE A 101 3.91 22.63 9.52
C ILE A 101 2.55 22.93 10.14
N VAL A 102 2.56 23.38 11.38
CA VAL A 102 1.33 23.74 12.13
C VAL A 102 1.07 25.25 12.04
N ARG A 103 2.13 26.06 12.07
CA ARG A 103 2.04 27.50 11.96
C ARG A 103 3.14 28.05 11.06
N GLY A 104 2.79 28.94 10.17
CA GLY A 104 3.66 29.52 9.15
C GLY A 104 2.99 29.48 7.77
N ARG A 105 3.71 29.91 6.73
CA ARG A 105 3.21 30.02 5.34
C ARG A 105 2.76 28.69 4.76
N LEU A 106 3.42 27.58 5.13
CA LEU A 106 3.12 26.23 4.66
C LEU A 106 2.26 25.43 5.66
N ALA A 107 1.50 26.11 6.53
CA ALA A 107 0.65 25.45 7.51
C ALA A 107 -0.33 24.46 6.84
N GLY A 108 -0.42 23.23 7.39
CA GLY A 108 -1.23 22.13 6.85
C GLY A 108 -0.49 21.20 5.91
N HIS A 109 0.72 21.52 5.45
CA HIS A 109 1.54 20.70 4.55
C HIS A 109 2.73 20.08 5.26
N LYS A 110 3.31 19.07 4.59
CA LYS A 110 4.52 18.38 5.05
C LYS A 110 5.75 18.87 4.30
N VAL A 111 6.87 18.93 5.00
CA VAL A 111 8.17 19.28 4.44
C VAL A 111 9.23 18.25 4.83
N ASN A 112 10.22 18.06 3.96
CA ASN A 112 11.42 17.30 4.30
C ASN A 112 12.45 18.24 4.94
N ALA A 113 12.67 18.10 6.23
CA ALA A 113 13.70 18.82 6.96
C ALA A 113 15.00 18.02 7.03
N TYR A 114 16.12 18.70 6.82
CA TYR A 114 17.46 18.17 6.95
C TYR A 114 18.16 18.95 8.06
N PHE A 115 18.29 18.35 9.22
CA PHE A 115 19.00 18.93 10.35
C PHE A 115 20.49 18.71 10.18
N GLN A 116 21.29 19.75 10.32
CA GLN A 116 22.74 19.67 10.26
C GLN A 116 23.26 18.85 11.45
N LYS A 117 24.21 17.93 11.22
CA LYS A 117 24.92 17.23 12.27
C LYS A 117 25.91 18.16 12.95
N SER A 118 25.82 18.34 14.25
CA SER A 118 26.85 18.93 15.09
C SER A 118 27.55 17.81 15.89
N HIS A 119 28.82 18.01 16.22
CA HIS A 119 29.61 17.02 16.98
C HIS A 119 29.08 16.75 18.41
N THR A 120 28.22 17.64 18.91
CA THR A 120 27.62 17.56 20.25
C THR A 120 26.13 17.24 20.26
N ASP A 121 25.50 17.00 19.09
CA ASP A 121 24.04 17.04 18.97
C ASP A 121 23.37 15.68 19.14
N THR A 122 23.20 15.28 20.41
CA THR A 122 22.28 14.22 20.81
C THR A 122 20.81 14.66 20.73
N ALA A 123 20.54 15.97 20.65
CA ALA A 123 19.19 16.57 20.68
C ALA A 123 18.35 16.16 19.46
N THR A 124 18.92 16.13 18.25
CA THR A 124 18.20 15.74 17.01
C THR A 124 17.89 14.25 16.98
N LEU A 125 18.79 13.40 17.51
CA LEU A 125 18.57 11.95 17.66
C LEU A 125 17.45 11.63 18.67
N SER A 126 17.21 12.52 19.63
CA SER A 126 16.19 12.35 20.66
C SER A 126 14.79 12.83 20.23
N LEU A 127 14.65 13.37 18.99
CA LEU A 127 13.34 13.74 18.45
C LEU A 127 12.49 12.51 18.19
N THR A 128 11.27 12.53 18.70
CA THR A 128 10.28 11.46 18.52
C THR A 128 9.07 11.98 17.73
N ILE A 129 8.29 11.06 17.17
CA ILE A 129 7.05 11.41 16.48
C ILE A 129 6.10 12.08 17.48
N GLY A 130 5.59 13.26 17.12
CA GLY A 130 4.73 14.09 17.95
C GLY A 130 5.46 15.24 18.66
N ASP A 131 6.80 15.25 18.65
CA ASP A 131 7.55 16.38 19.22
C ASP A 131 7.30 17.65 18.39
N GLY A 132 7.00 18.74 19.08
CA GLY A 132 6.91 20.06 18.49
C GLY A 132 8.28 20.73 18.41
N ILE A 133 8.49 21.46 17.35
CA ILE A 133 9.68 22.29 17.15
C ILE A 133 9.30 23.66 16.62
N THR A 134 10.04 24.68 17.03
CA THR A 134 10.09 25.97 16.36
C THR A 134 11.43 26.05 15.64
N ALA A 135 11.40 26.35 14.37
CA ALA A 135 12.61 26.47 13.55
C ALA A 135 12.56 27.68 12.66
N GLN A 136 13.75 28.20 12.34
CA GLN A 136 13.96 29.26 11.38
C GLN A 136 14.84 28.73 10.24
N SER A 137 14.33 28.75 9.02
CA SER A 137 15.07 28.25 7.87
C SER A 137 14.43 28.65 6.54
N VAL A 138 15.17 28.45 5.46
CA VAL A 138 14.71 28.72 4.10
C VAL A 138 14.02 27.50 3.52
N PHE A 139 12.83 27.68 2.97
CA PHE A 139 12.17 26.67 2.16
C PHE A 139 12.66 26.74 0.71
N SER A 140 12.95 25.57 0.16
CA SER A 140 13.43 25.46 -1.22
C SER A 140 12.71 24.36 -2.00
N HIS A 141 12.68 24.52 -3.32
CA HIS A 141 12.25 23.45 -4.23
C HIS A 141 13.23 22.27 -4.20
N PHE A 142 12.77 21.14 -4.68
CA PHE A 142 13.65 20.00 -4.89
C PHE A 142 14.37 20.12 -6.24
N ASP A 143 15.69 19.95 -6.25
CA ASP A 143 16.51 20.03 -7.47
C ASP A 143 16.34 18.80 -8.39
N ASP A 144 15.62 17.77 -7.90
CA ASP A 144 15.49 16.47 -8.57
C ASP A 144 14.37 16.43 -9.63
N ASP A 145 13.67 17.54 -9.87
CA ASP A 145 12.50 17.55 -10.77
C ASP A 145 12.88 17.27 -12.24
N ALA A 146 14.15 17.46 -12.62
CA ALA A 146 14.67 17.16 -13.94
C ALA A 146 15.25 15.74 -14.10
N ARG A 147 15.46 14.99 -13.01
CA ARG A 147 16.07 13.65 -13.06
C ARG A 147 15.00 12.57 -13.10
N VAL A 148 14.63 12.15 -14.30
CA VAL A 148 13.86 10.92 -14.49
C VAL A 148 14.82 9.74 -14.30
N GLN A 149 14.59 8.94 -13.27
CA GLN A 149 15.34 7.70 -13.07
C GLN A 149 14.98 6.67 -14.16
N ARG A 150 15.87 5.67 -14.34
CA ARG A 150 15.59 4.52 -15.20
C ARG A 150 14.21 3.93 -14.81
N GLY A 151 13.39 3.61 -15.80
CA GLY A 151 12.04 3.12 -15.58
C GLY A 151 10.94 4.19 -15.45
N GLY A 152 11.23 5.48 -15.74
CA GLY A 152 10.19 6.54 -15.69
C GLY A 152 9.74 6.94 -14.29
N PHE A 153 10.47 6.52 -13.25
CA PHE A 153 10.18 6.89 -11.86
C PHE A 153 10.47 8.38 -11.64
N SER A 154 9.49 9.12 -11.13
CA SER A 154 9.60 10.54 -10.82
C SER A 154 9.49 10.80 -9.32
N TRP A 155 10.54 11.33 -8.72
CA TRP A 155 10.54 11.76 -7.32
C TRP A 155 9.49 12.84 -7.04
N ARG A 156 9.24 13.74 -8.01
CA ARG A 156 8.19 14.76 -7.92
C ARG A 156 6.83 14.09 -7.66
N ARG A 157 6.43 13.12 -8.50
CA ARG A 157 5.15 12.41 -8.37
C ARG A 157 5.03 11.65 -7.04
N GLN A 158 6.12 11.06 -6.57
CA GLN A 158 6.13 10.37 -5.28
C GLN A 158 5.97 11.33 -4.09
N ARG A 159 6.55 12.53 -4.16
CA ARG A 159 6.34 13.59 -3.16
C ARG A 159 4.89 14.07 -3.15
N MET A 160 4.28 14.24 -4.34
CA MET A 160 2.86 14.59 -4.46
C MET A 160 1.94 13.60 -3.73
N VAL A 161 2.23 12.29 -3.83
CA VAL A 161 1.47 11.24 -3.11
C VAL A 161 1.57 11.40 -1.60
N ARG A 162 2.71 11.89 -1.08
CA ARG A 162 2.96 12.06 0.36
C ARG A 162 2.62 13.45 0.90
N ASP A 163 2.15 14.35 0.04
CA ASP A 163 1.90 15.77 0.35
C ASP A 163 3.15 16.49 0.88
N ILE A 164 4.32 16.20 0.29
CA ILE A 164 5.58 16.86 0.63
C ILE A 164 5.82 17.98 -0.37
N VAL A 165 5.71 19.22 0.11
CA VAL A 165 5.69 20.40 -0.75
C VAL A 165 7.09 21.02 -0.92
N ALA A 166 7.91 20.99 0.14
CA ALA A 166 9.20 21.67 0.18
C ALA A 166 10.27 20.82 0.87
N ARG A 167 11.52 21.25 0.69
CA ARG A 167 12.64 20.85 1.53
C ARG A 167 13.17 22.06 2.29
N THR A 168 13.77 21.81 3.44
CA THR A 168 14.45 22.83 4.23
C THR A 168 15.69 22.25 4.88
N PHE A 169 16.71 23.09 5.04
CA PHE A 169 17.93 22.78 5.80
C PHE A 169 17.90 23.60 7.08
N ILE A 170 18.02 22.94 8.21
CA ILE A 170 17.95 23.55 9.54
C ILE A 170 19.34 23.42 10.16
N ALA A 171 19.96 24.57 10.47
CA ALA A 171 21.22 24.60 11.19
C ALA A 171 21.02 24.12 12.65
N SER A 172 22.08 23.67 13.32
CA SER A 172 22.01 23.09 14.65
C SER A 172 21.50 24.08 15.71
N ASP A 173 21.71 25.37 15.52
CA ASP A 173 21.30 26.48 16.40
C ASP A 173 19.96 27.13 15.99
N ALA A 174 19.47 26.83 14.77
CA ALA A 174 18.27 27.45 14.20
C ALA A 174 16.95 26.76 14.58
N TRP A 175 16.95 25.89 15.57
CA TRP A 175 15.73 25.22 16.03
C TRP A 175 15.74 24.97 17.53
N LYS A 176 14.54 24.91 18.11
CA LYS A 176 14.33 24.57 19.52
C LYS A 176 13.12 23.66 19.66
N ARG A 177 13.14 22.74 20.63
CA ARG A 177 11.93 22.05 21.02
C ARG A 177 10.94 23.05 21.59
N ALA A 178 9.70 22.95 21.15
CA ALA A 178 8.61 23.80 21.61
C ALA A 178 7.37 22.95 21.85
N GLU A 179 6.58 23.34 22.83
CA GLU A 179 5.24 22.79 23.01
C GLU A 179 4.32 23.41 21.94
N VAL A 180 4.33 22.80 20.74
CA VAL A 180 3.47 23.25 19.65
C VAL A 180 2.03 22.84 19.95
N SER A 181 1.14 23.82 19.98
CA SER A 181 -0.28 23.55 20.17
C SER A 181 -0.85 22.78 18.99
N VAL A 182 -1.08 21.47 19.18
CA VAL A 182 -1.71 20.58 18.19
C VAL A 182 -3.18 20.95 17.90
N ARG A 183 -3.71 22.02 18.56
CA ARG A 183 -5.10 22.48 18.36
C ARG A 183 -5.41 22.91 16.92
N GLY A 184 -4.40 23.37 16.17
CA GLY A 184 -4.52 23.67 14.74
C GLY A 184 -4.61 22.44 13.83
N MET A 185 -4.30 21.24 14.32
CA MET A 185 -4.44 20.00 13.55
C MET A 185 -5.87 19.46 13.61
N THR A 186 -6.27 18.78 12.54
CA THR A 186 -7.55 18.05 12.51
C THR A 186 -7.60 17.00 13.62
N TRP A 187 -8.81 16.65 14.09
CA TRP A 187 -8.98 15.61 15.12
C TRP A 187 -8.38 14.26 14.69
N LEU A 188 -8.47 13.91 13.38
CA LEU A 188 -7.83 12.73 12.81
C LEU A 188 -6.30 12.80 12.89
N GLY A 189 -5.70 13.97 12.66
CA GLY A 189 -4.27 14.18 12.81
C GLY A 189 -3.81 13.95 14.25
N ARG A 190 -4.55 14.48 15.23
CA ARG A 190 -4.27 14.28 16.67
C ARG A 190 -4.39 12.81 17.08
N LEU A 191 -5.45 12.13 16.64
CA LEU A 191 -5.62 10.69 16.87
C LEU A 191 -4.46 9.89 16.24
N GLY A 192 -4.07 10.24 15.01
CA GLY A 192 -2.95 9.62 14.32
C GLY A 192 -1.64 9.75 15.09
N LEU A 193 -1.32 10.95 15.61
CA LEU A 193 -0.13 11.18 16.44
C LEU A 193 -0.15 10.33 17.73
N SER A 194 -1.30 10.27 18.41
CA SER A 194 -1.47 9.45 19.63
C SER A 194 -1.27 7.96 19.34
N LEU A 195 -1.82 7.46 18.24
CA LEU A 195 -1.64 6.06 17.83
C LEU A 195 -0.20 5.77 17.40
N GLN A 196 0.47 6.71 16.74
CA GLN A 196 1.88 6.56 16.37
C GLN A 196 2.80 6.60 17.60
N SER A 197 2.47 7.41 18.62
CA SER A 197 3.20 7.39 19.90
C SER A 197 3.02 6.04 20.64
N LEU A 198 1.83 5.46 20.59
CA LEU A 198 1.57 4.09 21.08
C LEU A 198 2.43 3.07 20.32
N ARG A 199 2.44 3.13 18.97
CA ARG A 199 3.29 2.30 18.13
C ARG A 199 4.76 2.37 18.57
N GLN A 200 5.29 3.57 18.84
CA GLN A 200 6.67 3.75 19.30
C GLN A 200 6.93 3.11 20.67
N ARG A 201 5.97 3.17 21.58
CA ARG A 201 6.06 2.49 22.88
C ARG A 201 6.11 0.97 22.73
N LEU A 202 5.27 0.41 21.85
CA LEU A 202 5.27 -1.03 21.56
C LEU A 202 6.59 -1.48 20.92
N LEU A 203 7.14 -0.71 19.97
CA LEU A 203 8.42 -0.98 19.33
C LEU A 203 9.58 -0.94 20.34
N ARG A 204 9.63 0.07 21.20
CA ARG A 204 10.67 0.17 22.26
C ARG A 204 10.62 -1.01 23.22
N ARG A 205 9.42 -1.44 23.61
CA ARG A 205 9.26 -2.60 24.49
C ARG A 205 9.72 -3.89 23.80
N LEU A 206 9.34 -4.10 22.55
CA LEU A 206 9.77 -5.25 21.77
C LEU A 206 11.30 -5.28 21.60
N ARG A 207 11.93 -4.13 21.36
CA ARG A 207 13.38 -4.02 21.24
C ARG A 207 14.13 -4.32 22.55
N GLY A 208 13.51 -4.01 23.69
CA GLY A 208 14.03 -4.34 25.02
C GLY A 208 13.84 -5.80 25.44
N SER A 209 13.26 -6.66 24.60
CA SER A 209 13.10 -8.08 24.85
C SER A 209 14.32 -8.90 24.38
N SER A 210 14.32 -10.21 24.63
CA SER A 210 15.37 -11.16 24.20
C SER A 210 15.39 -11.48 22.69
N VAL A 211 14.66 -10.71 21.87
CA VAL A 211 14.55 -10.91 20.42
C VAL A 211 15.82 -10.39 19.73
N SER A 212 16.39 -11.16 18.79
CA SER A 212 17.55 -10.73 18.01
C SER A 212 17.23 -9.50 17.15
N GLU A 213 18.23 -8.66 16.86
CA GLU A 213 18.03 -7.41 16.08
C GLU A 213 17.41 -7.67 14.70
N ASP A 214 17.80 -8.73 13.97
CA ASP A 214 17.23 -9.07 12.68
C ASP A 214 15.78 -9.57 12.80
N ALA A 215 15.45 -10.32 13.85
CA ALA A 215 14.08 -10.74 14.11
C ALA A 215 13.22 -9.54 14.53
N TYR A 216 13.74 -8.67 15.40
CA TYR A 216 13.09 -7.40 15.75
C TYR A 216 12.79 -6.56 14.50
N ALA A 217 13.81 -6.38 13.62
CA ALA A 217 13.66 -5.62 12.39
C ALA A 217 12.55 -6.19 11.49
N THR A 218 12.48 -7.52 11.36
CA THR A 218 11.47 -8.22 10.59
C THR A 218 10.09 -8.05 11.20
N ILE A 219 9.93 -8.31 12.49
CA ILE A 219 8.65 -8.17 13.20
C ILE A 219 8.15 -6.71 13.13
N ALA A 220 9.02 -5.74 13.42
CA ALA A 220 8.70 -4.32 13.39
C ALA A 220 8.23 -3.86 11.99
N ALA A 221 8.92 -4.32 10.93
CA ALA A 221 8.56 -4.00 9.56
C ALA A 221 7.21 -4.61 9.14
N MET A 222 6.96 -5.88 9.49
CA MET A 222 5.77 -6.62 9.06
C MET A 222 4.52 -6.26 9.85
N THR A 223 4.64 -5.92 11.14
CA THR A 223 3.48 -5.71 12.02
C THR A 223 3.16 -4.24 12.22
N LEU A 224 4.18 -3.41 12.41
CA LEU A 224 4.04 -1.99 12.71
C LEU A 224 4.60 -1.06 11.62
N GLY A 225 5.15 -1.62 10.53
CA GLY A 225 5.64 -0.87 9.38
C GLY A 225 6.91 -0.07 9.64
N ASP A 226 7.65 -0.42 10.68
CA ASP A 226 8.94 0.21 10.96
C ASP A 226 10.08 -0.50 10.21
N LYS A 227 10.66 0.21 9.27
CA LYS A 227 11.75 -0.29 8.41
C LYS A 227 13.13 0.23 8.82
N THR A 228 13.21 0.98 9.92
CA THR A 228 14.45 1.66 10.33
C THR A 228 15.56 0.70 10.71
N ALA A 229 15.20 -0.41 11.35
CA ALA A 229 16.12 -1.45 11.77
C ALA A 229 16.49 -2.48 10.67
N LEU A 230 15.87 -2.42 9.48
CA LEU A 230 16.15 -3.37 8.40
C LEU A 230 17.53 -3.16 7.81
N THR A 231 18.42 -4.14 7.97
CA THR A 231 19.76 -4.16 7.37
C THR A 231 19.71 -4.31 5.85
N THR A 232 20.73 -3.85 5.15
CA THR A 232 20.85 -4.02 3.69
C THR A 232 20.88 -5.50 3.32
N GLN A 233 21.61 -6.32 4.08
CA GLN A 233 21.71 -7.75 3.87
C GLN A 233 20.35 -8.46 3.98
N LEU A 234 19.54 -8.09 4.98
CA LEU A 234 18.20 -8.65 5.16
C LEU A 234 17.29 -8.29 3.97
N ARG A 235 17.32 -7.02 3.54
CA ARG A 235 16.56 -6.56 2.36
C ARG A 235 16.96 -7.28 1.08
N GLU A 236 18.24 -7.49 0.86
CA GLU A 236 18.77 -8.23 -0.30
C GLU A 236 18.31 -9.68 -0.29
N SER A 237 18.38 -10.37 0.86
CA SER A 237 17.92 -11.76 0.98
C SER A 237 16.45 -11.91 0.61
N TYR A 238 15.59 -11.00 1.10
CA TYR A 238 14.16 -10.98 0.76
C TYR A 238 13.92 -10.62 -0.72
N SER A 239 14.76 -9.74 -1.29
CA SER A 239 14.67 -9.35 -2.70
C SER A 239 15.04 -10.50 -3.62
N LYS A 240 16.15 -11.19 -3.36
CA LYS A 240 16.61 -12.35 -4.12
C LYS A 240 15.64 -13.53 -4.04
N ALA A 241 15.04 -13.74 -2.87
CA ALA A 241 13.98 -14.74 -2.70
C ALA A 241 12.63 -14.34 -3.36
N GLY A 242 12.46 -13.08 -3.81
CA GLY A 242 11.25 -12.58 -4.46
C GLY A 242 10.10 -12.22 -3.50
N VAL A 243 10.41 -12.01 -2.22
CA VAL A 243 9.42 -11.74 -1.17
C VAL A 243 9.63 -10.39 -0.47
N SER A 244 10.26 -9.42 -1.13
CA SER A 244 10.43 -8.06 -0.61
C SER A 244 9.13 -7.40 -0.15
N HIS A 245 8.01 -7.78 -0.75
CA HIS A 245 6.68 -7.29 -0.38
C HIS A 245 6.26 -7.66 1.05
N VAL A 246 6.87 -8.69 1.64
CA VAL A 246 6.62 -9.13 3.02
C VAL A 246 7.23 -8.16 4.04
N LEU A 247 8.37 -7.53 3.73
CA LEU A 247 8.98 -6.48 4.57
C LEU A 247 8.27 -5.12 4.45
N ALA A 248 7.30 -5.01 3.56
CA ALA A 248 6.45 -3.84 3.46
C ALA A 248 5.04 -4.21 3.89
N LEU A 249 4.42 -3.37 4.71
CA LEU A 249 3.00 -3.55 5.01
C LEU A 249 2.18 -3.52 3.72
N SER A 250 1.52 -4.62 3.44
CA SER A 250 0.85 -4.90 2.17
C SER A 250 -0.59 -5.35 2.37
N GLY A 251 -1.30 -5.57 1.27
CA GLY A 251 -2.64 -6.14 1.27
C GLY A 251 -2.71 -7.52 1.94
N LEU A 252 -1.64 -8.32 1.86
CA LEU A 252 -1.56 -9.60 2.55
C LEU A 252 -1.66 -9.42 4.08
N HIS A 253 -0.90 -8.48 4.65
CA HIS A 253 -0.91 -8.21 6.10
C HIS A 253 -2.29 -7.75 6.57
N LEU A 254 -2.89 -6.82 5.84
CA LEU A 254 -4.23 -6.34 6.17
C LEU A 254 -5.30 -7.43 5.97
N GLY A 255 -5.11 -8.31 4.98
CA GLY A 255 -5.95 -9.49 4.77
C GLY A 255 -5.88 -10.49 5.92
N ILE A 256 -4.68 -10.70 6.48
CA ILE A 256 -4.48 -11.53 7.68
C ILE A 256 -5.19 -10.91 8.89
N ILE A 257 -5.05 -9.59 9.08
CA ILE A 257 -5.75 -8.85 10.15
C ILE A 257 -7.26 -8.92 9.95
N TYR A 258 -7.74 -8.70 8.72
CA TYR A 258 -9.16 -8.83 8.37
C TYR A 258 -9.70 -10.23 8.69
N ALA A 259 -8.97 -11.28 8.30
CA ALA A 259 -9.37 -12.67 8.60
C ALA A 259 -9.43 -12.94 10.09
N MET A 260 -8.49 -12.41 10.88
CA MET A 260 -8.52 -12.48 12.34
C MET A 260 -9.74 -11.76 12.90
N LEU A 261 -10.03 -10.54 12.45
CA LEU A 261 -11.22 -9.79 12.88
C LEU A 261 -12.51 -10.52 12.52
N ALA A 262 -12.59 -11.11 11.31
CA ALA A 262 -13.74 -11.90 10.87
C ALA A 262 -13.95 -13.15 11.73
N LEU A 263 -12.85 -13.77 12.20
CA LEU A 263 -12.90 -14.91 13.12
C LEU A 263 -13.38 -14.49 14.52
N LEU A 264 -12.83 -13.39 15.06
CA LEU A 264 -13.19 -12.86 16.39
C LEU A 264 -14.64 -12.37 16.45
N LEU A 265 -15.11 -11.69 15.39
CA LEU A 265 -16.49 -11.21 15.31
C LEU A 265 -17.50 -12.34 15.05
N GLY A 266 -17.06 -13.48 14.50
CA GLY A 266 -17.90 -14.63 14.25
C GLY A 266 -19.20 -14.28 13.51
N ARG A 267 -20.36 -14.52 14.16
CA ARG A 267 -21.69 -14.21 13.60
C ARG A 267 -21.97 -12.70 13.50
N LEU A 268 -21.36 -11.89 14.36
CA LEU A 268 -21.53 -10.42 14.35
C LEU A 268 -21.04 -9.78 13.06
N ARG A 269 -20.09 -10.40 12.33
CA ARG A 269 -19.55 -9.85 11.06
C ARG A 269 -20.62 -9.53 10.01
N ASN A 270 -21.76 -10.25 10.06
CA ASN A 270 -22.88 -10.06 9.11
C ASN A 270 -23.89 -9.01 9.59
N THR A 271 -23.61 -8.30 10.67
CA THR A 271 -24.42 -7.20 11.20
C THR A 271 -23.79 -5.86 10.88
N VAL A 272 -24.56 -4.77 10.97
CA VAL A 272 -24.05 -3.39 10.84
C VAL A 272 -22.94 -3.12 11.85
N VAL A 273 -23.08 -3.60 13.09
CA VAL A 273 -22.08 -3.44 14.15
C VAL A 273 -20.77 -4.11 13.75
N GLY A 274 -20.83 -5.34 13.23
CA GLY A 274 -19.64 -6.05 12.75
C GLY A 274 -18.96 -5.36 11.57
N LEU A 275 -19.74 -4.83 10.61
CA LEU A 275 -19.22 -4.04 9.50
C LEU A 275 -18.49 -2.79 9.98
N VAL A 276 -19.16 -1.97 10.80
CA VAL A 276 -18.60 -0.72 11.34
C VAL A 276 -17.37 -1.00 12.18
N SER A 277 -17.40 -2.01 13.05
CA SER A 277 -16.25 -2.40 13.87
C SER A 277 -15.06 -2.83 13.02
N THR A 278 -15.29 -3.66 11.99
CA THR A 278 -14.23 -4.10 11.08
C THR A 278 -13.57 -2.92 10.35
N ILE A 279 -14.38 -2.03 9.77
CA ILE A 279 -13.88 -0.84 9.06
C ILE A 279 -13.11 0.07 10.02
N THR A 280 -13.68 0.36 11.19
CA THR A 280 -13.05 1.22 12.20
C THR A 280 -11.69 0.66 12.64
N LEU A 281 -11.59 -0.63 12.96
CA LEU A 281 -10.34 -1.26 13.40
C LEU A 281 -9.28 -1.27 12.29
N ILE A 282 -9.67 -1.49 11.02
CA ILE A 282 -8.76 -1.41 9.87
C ILE A 282 -8.18 0.02 9.74
N TRP A 283 -9.01 1.06 9.86
CA TRP A 283 -8.55 2.44 9.74
C TRP A 283 -7.76 2.92 10.97
N ILE A 284 -8.09 2.46 12.18
CA ILE A 284 -7.27 2.69 13.39
C ILE A 284 -5.88 2.08 13.19
N PHE A 285 -5.79 0.84 12.68
CA PHE A 285 -4.51 0.22 12.36
C PHE A 285 -3.75 1.03 11.29
N ALA A 286 -4.43 1.50 10.25
CA ALA A 286 -3.80 2.32 9.20
C ALA A 286 -3.25 3.65 9.77
N LEU A 287 -3.97 4.31 10.67
CA LEU A 287 -3.51 5.52 11.37
C LEU A 287 -2.30 5.22 12.27
N MET A 288 -2.33 4.12 13.01
CA MET A 288 -1.24 3.71 13.89
C MET A 288 0.06 3.48 13.13
N VAL A 289 -0.01 2.90 11.93
CA VAL A 289 1.16 2.62 11.09
C VAL A 289 1.63 3.83 10.29
N GLY A 290 0.89 4.95 10.32
CA GLY A 290 1.27 6.21 9.69
C GLY A 290 0.73 6.41 8.28
N MET A 291 -0.40 5.78 7.90
CA MET A 291 -1.13 6.03 6.65
C MET A 291 -0.26 5.89 5.39
N SER A 292 0.66 4.91 5.39
CA SER A 292 1.49 4.68 4.19
C SER A 292 0.61 4.37 2.97
N PRO A 293 0.99 4.78 1.74
CA PRO A 293 0.17 4.59 0.54
C PRO A 293 -0.29 3.15 0.34
N GLY A 294 0.56 2.16 0.67
CA GLY A 294 0.23 0.73 0.60
C GLY A 294 -0.91 0.32 1.53
N ILE A 295 -0.88 0.81 2.76
CA ILE A 295 -1.90 0.52 3.78
C ILE A 295 -3.22 1.19 3.44
N VAL A 296 -3.20 2.46 3.01
CA VAL A 296 -4.41 3.19 2.61
C VAL A 296 -5.14 2.47 1.48
N ARG A 297 -4.40 2.01 0.46
CA ARG A 297 -4.99 1.22 -0.64
C ARG A 297 -5.64 -0.07 -0.12
N SER A 298 -4.92 -0.80 0.71
CA SER A 298 -5.43 -2.05 1.27
C SER A 298 -6.64 -1.82 2.17
N ALA A 299 -6.61 -0.78 3.02
CA ALA A 299 -7.73 -0.40 3.87
C ALA A 299 -8.98 -0.05 3.05
N ALA A 300 -8.83 0.73 1.96
CA ALA A 300 -9.92 1.04 1.04
C ALA A 300 -10.49 -0.22 0.37
N MET A 301 -9.63 -1.12 -0.12
CA MET A 301 -10.06 -2.39 -0.73
C MET A 301 -10.80 -3.27 0.29
N PHE A 302 -10.29 -3.40 1.53
CA PHE A 302 -10.96 -4.20 2.56
C PHE A 302 -12.23 -3.55 3.10
N THR A 303 -12.32 -2.21 3.09
CA THR A 303 -13.58 -1.49 3.38
C THR A 303 -14.65 -1.87 2.36
N LEU A 304 -14.33 -1.84 1.07
CA LEU A 304 -15.24 -2.28 0.01
C LEU A 304 -15.59 -3.76 0.12
N TYR A 305 -14.58 -4.61 0.37
CA TYR A 305 -14.77 -6.04 0.55
C TYR A 305 -15.73 -6.34 1.72
N ALA A 306 -15.54 -5.72 2.88
CA ALA A 306 -16.41 -5.87 4.04
C ALA A 306 -17.83 -5.39 3.73
N SER A 307 -17.98 -4.25 3.06
CA SER A 307 -19.28 -3.70 2.67
C SER A 307 -20.02 -4.62 1.70
N MET A 308 -19.33 -5.17 0.69
CA MET A 308 -19.92 -6.11 -0.27
C MET A 308 -20.31 -7.43 0.41
N THR A 309 -19.49 -7.92 1.34
CA THR A 309 -19.79 -9.12 2.15
C THR A 309 -21.07 -8.91 2.97
N TYR A 310 -21.20 -7.74 3.61
CA TYR A 310 -22.40 -7.38 4.37
C TYR A 310 -23.64 -7.31 3.47
N LEU A 311 -23.52 -6.76 2.27
CA LEU A 311 -24.61 -6.67 1.29
C LEU A 311 -24.90 -8.01 0.58
N SER A 312 -24.25 -9.10 0.97
CA SER A 312 -24.37 -10.44 0.36
C SER A 312 -24.16 -10.45 -1.16
N ARG A 313 -23.26 -9.58 -1.66
CA ARG A 313 -22.92 -9.48 -3.08
C ARG A 313 -21.60 -10.18 -3.37
N GLU A 314 -21.40 -10.58 -4.63
CA GLU A 314 -20.11 -11.10 -5.07
C GLU A 314 -19.02 -10.02 -4.96
N TYR A 315 -17.94 -10.32 -4.21
CA TYR A 315 -16.96 -9.33 -3.73
C TYR A 315 -15.64 -9.31 -4.48
N LEU A 316 -15.29 -10.34 -5.21
CA LEU A 316 -14.06 -10.38 -6.02
C LEU A 316 -14.38 -10.23 -7.50
N THR A 317 -14.99 -9.12 -7.87
CA THR A 317 -15.30 -8.80 -9.25
C THR A 317 -14.36 -7.72 -9.79
N LEU A 318 -14.21 -7.66 -11.10
CA LEU A 318 -13.49 -6.57 -11.78
C LEU A 318 -14.13 -5.21 -11.44
N ASN A 319 -15.44 -5.17 -11.24
CA ASN A 319 -16.15 -3.94 -10.88
C ASN A 319 -15.75 -3.44 -9.48
N SER A 320 -15.59 -4.34 -8.49
CA SER A 320 -15.14 -3.97 -7.15
C SER A 320 -13.71 -3.44 -7.17
N LEU A 321 -12.83 -4.05 -7.98
CA LEU A 321 -11.46 -3.57 -8.17
C LEU A 321 -11.45 -2.20 -8.86
N ALA A 322 -12.27 -2.00 -9.89
CA ALA A 322 -12.42 -0.72 -10.59
C ALA A 322 -12.98 0.37 -9.66
N ALA A 323 -13.97 0.04 -8.81
CA ALA A 323 -14.52 0.97 -7.82
C ALA A 323 -13.47 1.40 -6.80
N ALA A 324 -12.65 0.46 -6.28
CA ALA A 324 -11.54 0.77 -5.39
C ALA A 324 -10.51 1.69 -6.05
N ALA A 325 -10.12 1.40 -7.30
CA ALA A 325 -9.19 2.23 -8.06
C ALA A 325 -9.75 3.65 -8.25
N THR A 326 -11.02 3.77 -8.66
CA THR A 326 -11.69 5.05 -8.86
C THR A 326 -11.71 5.87 -7.57
N MET A 327 -12.11 5.27 -6.45
CA MET A 327 -12.16 5.93 -5.14
C MET A 327 -10.79 6.49 -4.74
N ILE A 328 -9.74 5.68 -4.88
CA ILE A 328 -8.37 6.07 -4.53
C ILE A 328 -7.86 7.18 -5.46
N LEU A 329 -8.09 7.06 -6.77
CA LEU A 329 -7.62 8.03 -7.76
C LEU A 329 -8.38 9.37 -7.68
N VAL A 330 -9.64 9.37 -7.30
CA VAL A 330 -10.39 10.61 -7.00
C VAL A 330 -9.84 11.28 -5.75
N ALA A 331 -9.53 10.52 -4.71
CA ALA A 331 -8.92 11.07 -3.49
C ALA A 331 -7.50 11.59 -3.75
N SER A 332 -6.66 10.82 -4.43
CA SER A 332 -5.26 11.15 -4.72
C SER A 332 -4.87 10.71 -6.15
N PRO A 333 -5.04 11.56 -7.16
CA PRO A 333 -4.76 11.22 -8.57
C PRO A 333 -3.29 10.89 -8.81
N ALA A 334 -2.36 11.47 -8.05
CA ALA A 334 -0.94 11.18 -8.14
C ALA A 334 -0.59 9.71 -7.83
N MET A 335 -1.48 8.97 -7.13
CA MET A 335 -1.32 7.53 -6.88
C MET A 335 -1.22 6.71 -8.16
N LEU A 336 -1.70 7.21 -9.30
CA LEU A 336 -1.60 6.51 -10.59
C LEU A 336 -0.16 6.18 -10.96
N TRP A 337 0.79 7.04 -10.61
CA TRP A 337 2.23 6.87 -10.86
C TRP A 337 2.98 6.20 -9.69
N ASP A 338 2.31 5.90 -8.59
CA ASP A 338 2.92 5.13 -7.50
C ASP A 338 3.12 3.67 -7.92
N VAL A 339 4.38 3.24 -7.93
CA VAL A 339 4.74 1.86 -8.33
C VAL A 339 4.01 0.83 -7.49
N GLY A 340 3.86 1.11 -6.20
CA GLY A 340 3.12 0.24 -5.30
C GLY A 340 1.63 0.16 -5.66
N PHE A 341 1.00 1.26 -6.11
CA PHE A 341 -0.38 1.25 -6.61
C PHE A 341 -0.50 0.34 -7.82
N GLN A 342 0.36 0.53 -8.83
CA GLN A 342 0.35 -0.26 -10.06
C GLN A 342 0.53 -1.75 -9.75
N MET A 343 1.54 -2.11 -8.96
CA MET A 343 1.81 -3.51 -8.59
C MET A 343 0.66 -4.12 -7.78
N SER A 344 0.07 -3.41 -6.82
CA SER A 344 -1.04 -3.91 -6.01
C SER A 344 -2.27 -4.22 -6.86
N PHE A 345 -2.67 -3.28 -7.73
CA PHE A 345 -3.85 -3.47 -8.57
C PHE A 345 -3.65 -4.57 -9.61
N LEU A 346 -2.46 -4.67 -10.20
CA LEU A 346 -2.13 -5.75 -11.14
C LEU A 346 -2.06 -7.11 -10.44
N ALA A 347 -1.52 -7.18 -9.22
CA ALA A 347 -1.53 -8.42 -8.44
C ALA A 347 -2.96 -8.91 -8.17
N VAL A 348 -3.85 -8.01 -7.68
CA VAL A 348 -5.25 -8.37 -7.42
C VAL A 348 -5.99 -8.71 -8.72
N LEU A 349 -5.75 -7.97 -9.82
CA LEU A 349 -6.29 -8.28 -11.15
C LEU A 349 -5.87 -9.70 -11.59
N GLY A 350 -4.58 -10.02 -11.45
CA GLY A 350 -4.05 -11.35 -11.75
C GLY A 350 -4.72 -12.44 -10.91
N ILE A 351 -4.91 -12.20 -9.62
CA ILE A 351 -5.59 -13.15 -8.72
C ILE A 351 -7.05 -13.35 -9.11
N VAL A 352 -7.79 -12.27 -9.43
CA VAL A 352 -9.20 -12.35 -9.86
C VAL A 352 -9.33 -13.14 -11.15
N ILE A 353 -8.51 -12.83 -12.16
CA ILE A 353 -8.51 -13.55 -13.44
C ILE A 353 -8.05 -14.99 -13.24
N GLY A 354 -6.96 -15.21 -12.51
CA GLY A 354 -6.44 -16.55 -12.20
C GLY A 354 -7.46 -17.40 -11.45
N HIS A 355 -8.19 -16.83 -10.49
CA HIS A 355 -9.27 -17.56 -9.79
C HIS A 355 -10.41 -17.95 -10.74
N ALA A 356 -10.81 -17.06 -11.65
CA ALA A 356 -11.81 -17.37 -12.66
C ALA A 356 -11.34 -18.51 -13.60
N MET A 357 -10.04 -18.53 -13.95
CA MET A 357 -9.42 -19.60 -14.72
C MET A 357 -9.37 -20.92 -13.93
N ALA A 358 -8.98 -20.84 -12.65
CA ALA A 358 -8.82 -22.01 -11.78
C ALA A 358 -10.13 -22.75 -11.55
N ARG A 359 -11.25 -22.04 -11.41
CA ARG A 359 -12.58 -22.66 -11.23
C ARG A 359 -12.95 -23.65 -12.33
N ASN A 360 -12.43 -23.47 -13.54
CA ASN A 360 -12.69 -24.32 -14.69
C ASN A 360 -11.58 -25.36 -14.93
N ASN A 361 -10.49 -25.30 -14.15
CA ASN A 361 -9.39 -26.25 -14.28
C ASN A 361 -9.66 -27.50 -13.42
N ARG A 362 -9.74 -28.68 -14.09
CA ARG A 362 -10.02 -29.98 -13.43
C ARG A 362 -8.99 -30.33 -12.35
N PHE A 363 -7.72 -30.06 -12.60
CA PHE A 363 -6.65 -30.32 -11.64
C PHE A 363 -6.87 -29.47 -10.38
N TYR A 364 -7.05 -28.15 -10.55
CA TYR A 364 -7.29 -27.24 -9.42
C TYR A 364 -8.52 -27.65 -8.62
N VAL A 365 -9.66 -27.90 -9.26
CA VAL A 365 -10.91 -28.30 -8.61
C VAL A 365 -10.76 -29.62 -7.84
N ARG A 366 -10.02 -30.59 -8.42
CA ARG A 366 -9.78 -31.90 -7.81
C ARG A 366 -8.92 -31.79 -6.54
N TYR A 367 -7.88 -30.98 -6.55
CA TYR A 367 -6.89 -30.92 -5.46
C TYR A 367 -7.16 -29.80 -4.45
N SER A 368 -7.77 -28.67 -4.84
CA SER A 368 -8.03 -27.52 -3.96
C SER A 368 -8.94 -27.84 -2.76
N ARG A 369 -9.74 -28.90 -2.85
CA ARG A 369 -10.64 -29.35 -1.77
C ARG A 369 -9.98 -30.30 -0.76
N ARG A 370 -8.71 -30.68 -0.94
CA ARG A 370 -8.00 -31.70 -0.14
C ARG A 370 -7.21 -31.07 1.02
N GLY A 371 -7.85 -30.65 2.08
CA GLY A 371 -7.19 -30.25 3.34
C GLY A 371 -5.93 -29.38 3.15
N VAL A 372 -4.79 -29.82 3.66
CA VAL A 372 -3.51 -29.09 3.58
C VAL A 372 -3.00 -29.00 2.13
N VAL A 373 -3.12 -30.08 1.35
CA VAL A 373 -2.71 -30.10 -0.07
C VAL A 373 -3.49 -29.05 -0.88
N GLY A 374 -4.79 -28.92 -0.61
CA GLY A 374 -5.62 -27.90 -1.26
C GLY A 374 -5.19 -26.47 -0.94
N LYS A 375 -4.79 -26.20 0.30
CA LYS A 375 -4.24 -24.89 0.67
C LYS A 375 -2.94 -24.59 -0.06
N LEU A 376 -2.03 -25.57 -0.17
CA LEU A 376 -0.78 -25.41 -0.90
C LEU A 376 -1.01 -25.19 -2.40
N VAL A 377 -1.87 -25.99 -3.03
CA VAL A 377 -2.25 -25.81 -4.45
C VAL A 377 -2.84 -24.43 -4.69
N SER A 378 -3.74 -23.97 -3.81
CA SER A 378 -4.33 -22.64 -3.91
C SER A 378 -3.27 -21.54 -3.74
N LEU A 379 -2.33 -21.68 -2.79
CA LEU A 379 -1.24 -20.74 -2.58
C LEU A 379 -0.32 -20.62 -3.81
N VAL A 380 0.06 -21.75 -4.41
CA VAL A 380 0.87 -21.77 -5.63
C VAL A 380 0.13 -21.09 -6.78
N PHE A 381 -1.16 -21.40 -6.96
CA PHE A 381 -1.98 -20.80 -8.02
C PHE A 381 -2.13 -19.29 -7.86
N VAL A 382 -2.40 -18.82 -6.66
CA VAL A 382 -2.50 -17.38 -6.34
C VAL A 382 -1.17 -16.68 -6.56
N SER A 383 -0.04 -17.30 -6.14
CA SER A 383 1.29 -16.75 -6.33
C SER A 383 1.66 -16.63 -7.81
N LEU A 384 1.40 -17.66 -8.62
CA LEU A 384 1.61 -17.63 -10.07
C LEU A 384 0.76 -16.56 -10.75
N ALA A 385 -0.53 -16.51 -10.43
CA ALA A 385 -1.45 -15.54 -10.99
C ALA A 385 -1.02 -14.09 -10.69
N ALA A 386 -0.67 -13.79 -9.44
CA ALA A 386 -0.18 -12.48 -9.06
C ALA A 386 1.14 -12.14 -9.76
N GLN A 387 2.10 -13.08 -9.75
CA GLN A 387 3.44 -12.86 -10.32
C GLN A 387 3.39 -12.63 -11.83
N THR A 388 2.55 -13.35 -12.57
CA THR A 388 2.38 -13.17 -14.03
C THR A 388 2.05 -11.72 -14.39
N PHE A 389 1.19 -11.06 -13.60
CA PHE A 389 0.80 -9.67 -13.86
C PHE A 389 1.78 -8.64 -13.30
N VAL A 390 2.51 -8.99 -12.23
CA VAL A 390 3.42 -8.05 -11.55
C VAL A 390 4.82 -8.10 -12.15
N LEU A 391 5.27 -9.26 -12.64
CA LEU A 391 6.64 -9.47 -13.14
C LEU A 391 7.08 -8.47 -14.20
N PRO A 392 6.27 -8.11 -15.22
CA PRO A 392 6.68 -7.09 -16.19
C PRO A 392 7.03 -5.74 -15.56
N LEU A 393 6.26 -5.30 -14.55
CA LEU A 393 6.58 -4.08 -13.81
C LEU A 393 7.84 -4.21 -12.94
N VAL A 394 8.05 -5.38 -12.33
CA VAL A 394 9.26 -5.64 -11.54
C VAL A 394 10.50 -5.55 -12.43
N MET A 395 10.46 -6.11 -13.63
CA MET A 395 11.54 -5.99 -14.62
C MET A 395 11.73 -4.53 -15.05
N TYR A 396 10.65 -3.80 -15.29
CA TYR A 396 10.71 -2.41 -15.74
C TYR A 396 11.29 -1.47 -14.69
N TYR A 397 10.85 -1.55 -13.44
CA TYR A 397 11.27 -0.64 -12.37
C TYR A 397 12.52 -1.09 -11.62
N PHE A 398 12.67 -2.37 -11.36
CA PHE A 398 13.70 -2.90 -10.46
C PHE A 398 14.75 -3.75 -11.16
N GLY A 399 14.48 -4.23 -12.38
CA GLY A 399 15.43 -5.05 -13.13
C GLY A 399 15.78 -6.38 -12.46
N ASN A 400 14.90 -6.92 -11.63
CA ASN A 400 15.13 -8.15 -10.87
C ASN A 400 14.05 -9.20 -11.18
N VAL A 401 14.47 -10.43 -11.47
CA VAL A 401 13.59 -11.57 -11.74
C VAL A 401 13.89 -12.68 -10.76
N PRO A 402 13.07 -12.85 -9.70
CA PRO A 402 13.24 -13.94 -8.74
C PRO A 402 12.64 -15.24 -9.30
N PHE A 403 13.39 -16.35 -9.27
CA PHE A 403 12.91 -17.65 -9.75
C PHE A 403 12.28 -18.52 -8.67
N TYR A 404 12.75 -18.41 -7.42
CA TYR A 404 12.28 -19.24 -6.31
C TYR A 404 11.13 -18.59 -5.51
N PHE A 405 10.43 -17.60 -6.10
CA PHE A 405 9.32 -16.89 -5.43
C PHE A 405 8.19 -17.82 -4.94
N ILE A 406 7.92 -18.91 -5.65
CA ILE A 406 6.91 -19.91 -5.24
C ILE A 406 7.35 -20.58 -3.95
N LEU A 407 8.59 -21.09 -3.90
CA LEU A 407 9.15 -21.73 -2.73
C LEU A 407 9.20 -20.75 -1.54
N ALA A 408 9.63 -19.52 -1.79
CA ALA A 408 9.66 -18.47 -0.80
C ALA A 408 8.25 -18.15 -0.27
N ASN A 409 7.23 -18.08 -1.13
CA ASN A 409 5.84 -17.81 -0.70
C ASN A 409 5.24 -18.97 0.11
N ILE A 410 5.57 -20.22 -0.21
CA ILE A 410 5.11 -21.40 0.56
C ILE A 410 5.62 -21.30 2.01
N VAL A 411 6.83 -20.78 2.20
CA VAL A 411 7.43 -20.60 3.54
C VAL A 411 6.90 -19.32 4.20
N THR A 412 6.95 -18.19 3.49
CA THR A 412 6.69 -16.88 4.09
C THR A 412 5.22 -16.64 4.42
N VAL A 413 4.26 -17.06 3.58
CA VAL A 413 2.85 -16.75 3.82
C VAL A 413 2.32 -17.37 5.11
N PRO A 414 2.55 -18.67 5.40
CA PRO A 414 2.14 -19.26 6.67
C PRO A 414 2.87 -18.65 7.88
N LEU A 415 4.20 -18.47 7.79
CA LEU A 415 4.98 -17.91 8.89
C LEU A 415 4.60 -16.45 9.17
N THR A 416 4.43 -15.63 8.13
CA THR A 416 3.93 -14.26 8.26
C THR A 416 2.58 -14.22 8.96
N THR A 417 1.67 -15.11 8.60
CA THR A 417 0.34 -15.18 9.23
C THR A 417 0.47 -15.46 10.73
N LEU A 418 1.31 -16.43 11.10
CA LEU A 418 1.52 -16.80 12.49
C LEU A 418 2.22 -15.68 13.28
N ILE A 419 3.28 -15.07 12.69
CA ILE A 419 4.01 -13.95 13.29
C ILE A 419 3.05 -12.77 13.54
N ILE A 420 2.19 -12.41 12.58
CA ILE A 420 1.24 -11.30 12.75
C ILE A 420 0.23 -11.60 13.86
N TYR A 421 -0.37 -12.78 13.89
CA TYR A 421 -1.35 -13.13 14.94
C TYR A 421 -0.72 -13.12 16.33
N MET A 422 0.45 -13.74 16.49
CA MET A 422 1.16 -13.74 17.75
C MET A 422 1.64 -12.34 18.16
N SER A 423 2.07 -11.52 17.21
CA SER A 423 2.48 -10.13 17.47
C SER A 423 1.31 -9.25 17.89
N ILE A 424 0.13 -9.42 17.29
CA ILE A 424 -1.07 -8.69 17.73
C ILE A 424 -1.42 -9.08 19.17
N LEU A 425 -1.39 -10.39 19.49
CA LEU A 425 -1.60 -10.86 20.86
C LEU A 425 -0.56 -10.26 21.82
N LEU A 426 0.73 -10.25 21.42
CA LEU A 426 1.83 -9.64 22.18
C LEU A 426 1.57 -8.16 22.49
N PHE A 427 1.10 -7.41 21.48
CA PHE A 427 0.82 -5.97 21.63
C PHE A 427 -0.43 -5.71 22.50
N VAL A 428 -1.44 -6.55 22.40
CA VAL A 428 -2.66 -6.49 23.26
C VAL A 428 -2.31 -6.82 24.71
N LEU A 429 -1.41 -7.77 24.95
CA LEU A 429 -0.95 -8.14 26.29
C LEU A 429 0.01 -7.09 26.89
N SER A 430 0.64 -6.26 26.07
CA SER A 430 1.64 -5.28 26.53
C SER A 430 1.15 -4.37 27.68
N PRO A 431 -0.04 -3.76 27.68
CA PRO A 431 -0.51 -2.95 28.81
C PRO A 431 -0.81 -3.79 30.06
N LEU A 432 -1.19 -5.05 29.92
CA LEU A 432 -1.52 -5.94 31.05
C LEU A 432 -0.30 -6.30 31.90
N CYS A 433 0.92 -6.16 31.34
CA CYS A 433 2.15 -6.40 32.11
C CYS A 433 2.34 -5.40 33.28
N ALA A 434 1.67 -4.25 33.23
CA ALA A 434 1.64 -3.32 34.36
C ALA A 434 0.86 -3.89 35.57
N LEU A 435 0.06 -4.95 35.38
CA LEU A 435 -0.77 -5.56 36.43
C LEU A 435 -0.03 -6.62 37.27
N GLY A 436 1.16 -7.07 36.84
CA GLY A 436 1.93 -8.03 37.64
C GLY A 436 2.98 -8.83 36.85
N THR A 437 3.85 -9.49 37.61
CA THR A 437 5.01 -10.26 37.11
C THR A 437 4.62 -11.43 36.20
N LEU A 438 3.49 -12.10 36.46
CA LEU A 438 3.02 -13.22 35.63
C LEU A 438 2.70 -12.78 34.20
N ALA A 439 2.05 -11.63 34.03
CA ALA A 439 1.75 -11.09 32.72
C ALA A 439 3.03 -10.68 31.96
N ASP A 440 4.05 -10.18 32.68
CA ASP A 440 5.34 -9.81 32.09
C ASP A 440 6.12 -11.07 31.65
N VAL A 441 6.13 -12.12 32.46
CA VAL A 441 6.73 -13.42 32.09
C VAL A 441 6.05 -14.01 30.86
N ALA A 442 4.71 -14.03 30.83
CA ALA A 442 3.95 -14.53 29.68
C ALA A 442 4.26 -13.72 28.42
N TRP A 443 4.39 -12.39 28.54
CA TRP A 443 4.76 -11.49 27.45
C TRP A 443 6.16 -11.81 26.92
N GLN A 444 7.15 -12.03 27.80
CA GLN A 444 8.52 -12.38 27.41
C GLN A 444 8.59 -13.73 26.67
N TRP A 445 7.88 -14.74 27.14
CA TRP A 445 7.79 -16.04 26.45
C TRP A 445 7.16 -15.89 25.06
N LEU A 446 6.11 -15.12 24.96
CA LEU A 446 5.45 -14.86 23.66
C LEU A 446 6.39 -14.07 22.73
N ALA A 447 7.10 -13.07 23.24
CA ALA A 447 8.09 -12.31 22.48
C ALA A 447 9.23 -13.21 21.96
N ALA A 448 9.75 -14.11 22.81
CA ALA A 448 10.77 -15.09 22.42
C ALA A 448 10.25 -16.03 21.32
N ALA A 449 9.02 -16.53 21.44
CA ALA A 449 8.41 -17.40 20.43
C ALA A 449 8.23 -16.69 19.08
N VAL A 450 7.75 -15.45 19.07
CA VAL A 450 7.64 -14.63 17.85
C VAL A 450 9.04 -14.35 17.26
N GLY A 451 10.02 -14.04 18.11
CA GLY A 451 11.40 -13.85 17.73
C GLY A 451 12.01 -15.08 17.07
N TRP A 452 11.77 -16.26 17.63
CA TRP A 452 12.21 -17.53 17.05
C TRP A 452 11.60 -17.79 15.68
N LEU A 453 10.29 -17.56 15.51
CA LEU A 453 9.62 -17.70 14.21
C LEU A 453 10.18 -16.73 13.17
N ALA A 454 10.42 -15.47 13.54
CA ALA A 454 10.97 -14.47 12.64
C ALA A 454 12.43 -14.80 12.27
N SER A 455 13.26 -15.25 13.22
CA SER A 455 14.62 -15.72 12.96
C SER A 455 14.64 -16.94 12.04
N GLY A 456 13.75 -17.90 12.27
CA GLY A 456 13.60 -19.08 11.41
C GLY A 456 13.20 -18.70 9.97
N MET A 457 12.25 -17.77 9.83
CA MET A 457 11.87 -17.25 8.51
C MET A 457 13.04 -16.54 7.82
N ASN A 458 13.78 -15.69 8.52
CA ASN A 458 14.96 -14.99 7.98
C ASN A 458 16.04 -15.99 7.52
N SER A 459 16.29 -17.03 8.31
CA SER A 459 17.27 -18.08 7.98
C SER A 459 16.86 -18.87 6.74
N LEU A 460 15.60 -19.29 6.65
CA LEU A 460 15.09 -20.02 5.48
C LEU A 460 15.15 -19.16 4.21
N LEU A 461 14.79 -17.87 4.29
CA LEU A 461 14.88 -16.97 3.14
C LEU A 461 16.32 -16.67 2.74
N SER A 462 17.23 -16.55 3.70
CA SER A 462 18.66 -16.42 3.43
C SER A 462 19.20 -17.66 2.71
N LEU A 463 18.75 -18.85 3.10
CA LEU A 463 19.08 -20.09 2.42
C LEU A 463 18.57 -20.12 0.97
N ILE A 464 17.30 -19.78 0.75
CA ILE A 464 16.70 -19.69 -0.60
C ILE A 464 17.45 -18.64 -1.45
N ALA A 465 17.81 -17.50 -0.88
CA ALA A 465 18.55 -16.44 -1.58
C ALA A 465 19.98 -16.84 -1.99
N LYS A 466 20.57 -17.84 -1.33
CA LYS A 466 21.89 -18.40 -1.67
C LYS A 466 21.85 -19.49 -2.72
N LEU A 467 20.67 -20.00 -3.09
CA LEU A 467 20.57 -21.02 -4.14
C LEU A 467 21.05 -20.46 -5.48
N PRO A 468 21.70 -21.28 -6.31
CA PRO A 468 22.18 -20.85 -7.63
C PRO A 468 20.99 -20.40 -8.48
N GLY A 469 21.11 -19.21 -9.12
CA GLY A 469 20.02 -18.66 -9.92
C GLY A 469 18.80 -18.16 -9.12
N ALA A 470 18.96 -17.83 -7.84
CA ALA A 470 17.85 -17.33 -7.00
C ALA A 470 17.17 -16.11 -7.61
N SER A 471 17.95 -15.20 -8.17
CA SER A 471 17.44 -14.06 -8.94
C SER A 471 18.40 -13.69 -10.06
N VAL A 472 17.86 -13.19 -11.17
CA VAL A 472 18.65 -12.55 -12.22
C VAL A 472 18.47 -11.05 -12.08
N GLU A 473 19.57 -10.36 -11.79
CA GLU A 473 19.61 -8.92 -11.61
C GLU A 473 20.06 -8.24 -12.92
N GLY A 474 19.67 -6.96 -13.11
CA GLY A 474 20.05 -6.19 -14.30
C GLY A 474 19.16 -6.39 -15.52
N VAL A 475 18.06 -7.15 -15.41
CA VAL A 475 17.11 -7.38 -16.52
C VAL A 475 16.11 -6.23 -16.58
N TYR A 476 16.54 -5.10 -17.17
CA TYR A 476 15.66 -3.96 -17.39
C TYR A 476 15.00 -4.04 -18.77
N ILE A 477 13.71 -3.84 -18.80
CA ILE A 477 12.94 -3.75 -20.04
C ILE A 477 12.55 -2.31 -20.36
N SER A 478 12.41 -1.99 -21.64
CA SER A 478 11.90 -0.68 -22.10
C SER A 478 10.37 -0.59 -21.94
N ALA A 479 9.82 0.62 -22.02
CA ALA A 479 8.36 0.82 -22.00
C ALA A 479 7.65 0.08 -23.15
N VAL A 480 8.28 -0.01 -24.32
CA VAL A 480 7.73 -0.76 -25.47
C VAL A 480 7.68 -2.27 -25.17
N GLN A 481 8.74 -2.82 -24.59
CA GLN A 481 8.78 -4.21 -24.17
C GLN A 481 7.77 -4.51 -23.06
N LEU A 482 7.62 -3.59 -22.09
CA LEU A 482 6.58 -3.68 -21.05
C LEU A 482 5.18 -3.79 -21.68
N PHE A 483 4.88 -2.90 -22.62
CA PHE A 483 3.61 -2.91 -23.34
C PHE A 483 3.41 -4.21 -24.14
N ALA A 484 4.44 -4.67 -24.85
CA ALA A 484 4.41 -5.91 -25.59
C ALA A 484 4.17 -7.14 -24.68
N MET A 485 4.79 -7.18 -23.47
CA MET A 485 4.54 -8.24 -22.49
C MET A 485 3.07 -8.27 -22.02
N TYR A 486 2.47 -7.10 -21.74
CA TYR A 486 1.05 -7.07 -21.38
C TYR A 486 0.13 -7.44 -22.53
N LEU A 487 0.46 -7.07 -23.77
CA LEU A 487 -0.27 -7.54 -24.95
C LEU A 487 -0.18 -9.06 -25.10
N LEU A 488 1.01 -9.64 -24.89
CA LEU A 488 1.21 -11.09 -24.91
C LEU A 488 0.36 -11.78 -23.83
N ILE A 489 0.37 -11.28 -22.59
CA ILE A 489 -0.47 -11.81 -21.51
C ILE A 489 -1.95 -11.74 -21.90
N ALA A 490 -2.42 -10.61 -22.43
CA ALA A 490 -3.80 -10.46 -22.89
C ALA A 490 -4.15 -11.43 -24.03
N ALA A 491 -3.27 -11.58 -25.02
CA ALA A 491 -3.44 -12.53 -26.13
C ALA A 491 -3.54 -13.97 -25.62
N LEU A 492 -2.65 -14.39 -24.72
CA LEU A 492 -2.68 -15.72 -24.11
C LEU A 492 -3.97 -15.98 -23.33
N LEU A 493 -4.46 -14.97 -22.60
CA LEU A 493 -5.75 -15.06 -21.89
C LEU A 493 -6.92 -15.18 -22.87
N CYS A 494 -6.90 -14.44 -23.99
CA CYS A 494 -7.91 -14.54 -25.03
C CYS A 494 -7.93 -15.93 -25.71
N VAL A 495 -6.75 -16.45 -26.08
CA VAL A 495 -6.59 -17.79 -26.65
C VAL A 495 -7.09 -18.85 -25.66
N TRP A 496 -6.66 -18.75 -24.40
CA TRP A 496 -7.13 -19.68 -23.38
C TRP A 496 -8.66 -19.66 -23.24
N ARG A 497 -9.26 -18.47 -23.20
CA ARG A 497 -10.73 -18.29 -23.10
C ARG A 497 -11.45 -18.86 -24.33
N TYR A 498 -10.88 -18.68 -25.53
CA TYR A 498 -11.40 -19.24 -26.77
C TYR A 498 -11.35 -20.77 -26.75
N CYS A 499 -10.20 -21.36 -26.44
CA CYS A 499 -10.05 -22.81 -26.31
C CYS A 499 -11.02 -23.42 -25.30
N GLN A 500 -11.22 -22.71 -24.18
CA GLN A 500 -12.15 -23.17 -23.15
C GLN A 500 -13.61 -23.13 -23.64
N ARG A 501 -14.03 -22.08 -24.34
CA ARG A 501 -15.37 -22.02 -24.95
C ARG A 501 -15.59 -23.14 -25.97
N MET A 502 -14.62 -23.40 -26.82
CA MET A 502 -14.66 -24.50 -27.79
C MET A 502 -14.77 -25.87 -27.08
N TYR A 503 -14.02 -26.06 -26.02
CA TYR A 503 -14.07 -27.29 -25.23
C TYR A 503 -15.43 -27.46 -24.52
N ASP A 504 -15.98 -26.39 -23.92
CA ASP A 504 -17.27 -26.42 -23.24
C ASP A 504 -18.44 -26.63 -24.21
N SER A 505 -18.37 -26.07 -25.43
CA SER A 505 -19.36 -26.33 -26.49
C SER A 505 -19.31 -27.76 -27.03
N ALA A 506 -18.12 -28.37 -27.07
CA ALA A 506 -17.97 -29.76 -27.55
C ALA A 506 -18.36 -30.81 -26.49
N HIS A 507 -18.25 -30.49 -25.19
CA HIS A 507 -18.36 -31.47 -24.11
C HIS A 507 -19.39 -31.11 -23.02
N GLY A 508 -20.18 -30.04 -23.17
CA GLY A 508 -21.07 -29.47 -22.17
C GLY A 508 -20.34 -28.72 -21.03
N THR A 509 -21.03 -27.80 -20.38
CA THR A 509 -20.42 -27.00 -19.29
C THR A 509 -20.06 -27.90 -18.08
N PRO A 510 -19.09 -27.50 -17.24
CA PRO A 510 -18.77 -28.22 -16.00
C PRO A 510 -19.98 -28.43 -15.07
N ILE A 511 -20.94 -27.50 -15.10
CA ILE A 511 -22.18 -27.54 -14.31
C ILE A 511 -23.13 -28.61 -14.85
N ASP A 512 -23.24 -28.72 -16.18
CA ASP A 512 -24.09 -29.72 -16.83
C ASP A 512 -23.57 -31.13 -16.60
N ARG A 513 -22.24 -31.30 -16.56
CA ARG A 513 -21.58 -32.58 -16.25
C ARG A 513 -21.73 -33.02 -14.81
N ILE A 514 -21.78 -32.08 -13.85
CA ILE A 514 -22.06 -32.39 -12.47
C ILE A 514 -23.52 -32.82 -12.30
N LYS A 515 -24.45 -32.16 -13.02
CA LYS A 515 -25.87 -32.52 -13.02
C LYS A 515 -26.13 -33.88 -13.70
N SER A 516 -25.47 -34.19 -14.81
CA SER A 516 -25.60 -35.47 -15.49
C SER A 516 -24.96 -36.65 -14.74
N GLY A 517 -23.91 -36.41 -13.93
CA GLY A 517 -23.30 -37.42 -13.05
C GLY A 517 -24.13 -37.78 -11.80
N TYR A 518 -25.10 -36.95 -11.43
CA TYR A 518 -26.00 -37.23 -10.29
C TYR A 518 -27.30 -37.99 -10.70
N THR A 519 -27.53 -38.16 -12.00
CA THR A 519 -28.71 -38.91 -12.49
C THR A 519 -28.44 -40.37 -12.83
N LEU A 520 -27.20 -40.85 -12.58
CA LEU A 520 -26.83 -42.28 -12.77
C LEU A 520 -26.25 -42.86 -11.46
N LYS A 521 -27.05 -42.84 -10.36
CA LYS A 521 -26.99 -43.83 -9.29
C LYS A 521 -28.23 -43.72 -8.42
#